data_eefa9476bc4f74ea0d7ff1430723ffbf
#
_entry.id   eefa9476bc4f74ea0d7ff1430723ffbf
#
_cell.length_a   1.000
_cell.length_b   1.000
_cell.length_c   1.000
_cell.angle_alpha   90.00
_cell.angle_beta   90.00
_cell.angle_gamma   90.00
#
_symmetry.space_group_name_H-M   'P 1'
#
loop_
_entity.id
_entity.type
_entity.pdbx_description
1 polymer ?
#
loop_
_entity_poly.entity_id
_entity_poly.type
_entity_poly.pdbx_seq_one_letter_code
_entity_poly.pdbx_strand_id
1 'polypeptide(L)'
;RLRWYGGMDNKMIFVERKTHREDWTGEKSVKARFPIKEELVNAYMRGEHRMNDTFEEMRKKGKKSDKEIDSMIQLASEVQYSVLSRKLQPVMRSFYNRTAFQLPGDARVRISLDTELTLVREDNWDGKQRSGNNWRRMDIGIDYPFEKLPEGDVERFPYGVLEVKLQTQMGQEPPKWVRELVQSHLVEAVP
;
A
#
# COMPACT_ATOMS: atom_id res chain seq x y z
N ARG A 1 4.23 4.02 -0.88
CA ARG A 1 3.79 3.72 0.49
C ARG A 1 4.61 2.60 1.11
N LEU A 2 4.71 2.61 2.42
CA LEU A 2 5.24 1.51 3.21
C LEU A 2 4.06 0.68 3.74
N ARG A 3 4.06 -0.63 3.51
CA ARG A 3 2.93 -1.51 3.88
C ARG A 3 3.42 -2.70 4.69
N TRP A 4 2.69 -3.05 5.71
CA TRP A 4 2.83 -4.32 6.41
C TRP A 4 1.46 -4.98 6.58
N TYR A 5 1.45 -6.24 6.97
CA TYR A 5 0.25 -7.04 7.22
C TYR A 5 0.33 -7.61 8.65
N GLY A 6 -0.78 -7.56 9.37
CA GLY A 6 -0.85 -8.01 10.77
C GLY A 6 -0.27 -7.00 11.75
N GLY A 7 0.23 -7.46 12.88
CA GLY A 7 0.66 -6.65 14.01
C GLY A 7 1.91 -5.79 13.78
N MET A 8 2.23 -5.01 14.80
CA MET A 8 3.41 -4.14 14.79
C MET A 8 4.74 -4.90 14.88
N ASP A 9 4.71 -6.15 15.30
CA ASP A 9 5.84 -7.07 15.41
C ASP A 9 6.28 -7.65 14.06
N ASN A 10 5.53 -7.43 12.98
CA ASN A 10 5.89 -7.90 11.66
C ASN A 10 7.18 -7.25 11.18
N LYS A 11 8.17 -8.10 10.88
CA LYS A 11 9.51 -7.69 10.44
C LYS A 11 9.63 -7.48 8.93
N MET A 12 8.58 -7.78 8.17
CA MET A 12 8.58 -7.64 6.70
C MET A 12 7.70 -6.46 6.27
N ILE A 13 8.34 -5.47 5.70
CA ILE A 13 7.69 -4.28 5.15
C ILE A 13 7.78 -4.32 3.63
N PHE A 14 6.75 -3.87 2.95
CA PHE A 14 6.76 -3.71 1.49
C PHE A 14 6.80 -2.23 1.13
N VAL A 15 7.82 -1.86 0.39
CA VAL A 15 7.86 -0.55 -0.28
C VAL A 15 7.09 -0.68 -1.58
N GLU A 16 5.99 0.08 -1.70
CA GLU A 16 5.11 0.04 -2.87
C GLU A 16 5.10 1.39 -3.57
N ARG A 17 5.25 1.38 -4.90
CA ARG A 17 5.01 2.51 -5.78
C ARG A 17 3.81 2.22 -6.66
N LYS A 18 2.83 3.10 -6.65
CA LYS A 18 1.72 3.10 -7.60
C LYS A 18 1.91 4.32 -8.50
N THR A 19 2.17 4.07 -9.78
CA THR A 19 2.22 5.12 -10.80
C THR A 19 0.86 5.16 -11.47
N HIS A 20 0.18 6.29 -11.36
CA HIS A 20 -1.02 6.54 -12.14
C HIS A 20 -0.60 7.12 -13.50
N ARG A 21 -1.21 6.61 -14.56
CA ARG A 21 -1.06 7.11 -15.91
C ARG A 21 -2.44 7.45 -16.44
N GLU A 22 -2.55 8.60 -17.05
CA GLU A 22 -3.78 8.99 -17.71
C GLU A 22 -4.05 8.09 -18.91
N ASP A 23 -5.30 7.68 -19.10
CA ASP A 23 -5.68 6.75 -20.16
C ASP A 23 -5.31 7.25 -21.58
N TRP A 24 -5.31 8.57 -21.78
CA TRP A 24 -4.93 9.20 -23.05
C TRP A 24 -3.44 9.10 -23.38
N THR A 25 -2.56 8.76 -22.42
CA THR A 25 -1.13 8.54 -22.70
C THR A 25 -0.85 7.18 -23.33
N GLY A 26 -1.81 6.25 -23.33
CA GLY A 26 -1.64 4.87 -23.77
C GLY A 26 -0.75 4.02 -22.83
N GLU A 27 -0.24 4.60 -21.77
CA GLU A 27 0.59 3.92 -20.79
C GLU A 27 -0.26 3.36 -19.65
N LYS A 28 0.01 2.11 -19.24
CA LYS A 28 -0.72 1.47 -18.14
C LYS A 28 -0.23 1.95 -16.78
N SER A 29 -1.17 2.17 -15.87
CA SER A 29 -0.84 2.36 -14.45
C SER A 29 -0.15 1.12 -13.90
N VAL A 30 1.01 1.31 -13.26
CA VAL A 30 1.84 0.23 -12.75
C VAL A 30 1.90 0.29 -11.24
N LYS A 31 1.66 -0.86 -10.60
CA LYS A 31 1.92 -1.06 -9.18
C LYS A 31 3.12 -1.99 -9.04
N ALA A 32 4.21 -1.45 -8.51
CA ALA A 32 5.42 -2.21 -8.25
C ALA A 32 5.76 -2.17 -6.76
N ARG A 33 6.40 -3.24 -6.25
CA ARG A 33 6.80 -3.33 -4.85
C ARG A 33 8.01 -4.22 -4.65
N PHE A 34 8.73 -3.98 -3.57
CA PHE A 34 9.79 -4.87 -3.08
C PHE A 34 9.71 -5.02 -1.56
N PRO A 35 10.18 -6.13 -0.99
CA PRO A 35 10.26 -6.35 0.45
C PRO A 35 11.50 -5.68 1.02
N ILE A 36 11.40 -5.19 2.26
CA ILE A 36 12.50 -4.69 3.08
C ILE A 36 12.29 -5.14 4.52
N LYS A 37 13.37 -5.44 5.23
CA LYS A 37 13.28 -5.71 6.67
C LYS A 37 12.95 -4.42 7.41
N GLU A 38 12.09 -4.51 8.42
CA GLU A 38 11.64 -3.35 9.21
C GLU A 38 12.81 -2.53 9.77
N GLU A 39 13.85 -3.20 10.29
CA GLU A 39 15.05 -2.59 10.83
C GLU A 39 15.85 -1.72 9.83
N LEU A 40 15.71 -1.98 8.53
CA LEU A 40 16.41 -1.27 7.46
C LEU A 40 15.62 -0.09 6.88
N VAL A 41 14.32 0.03 7.21
CA VAL A 41 13.45 1.04 6.59
C VAL A 41 13.97 2.46 6.84
N ASN A 42 14.32 2.78 8.08
CA ASN A 42 14.83 4.11 8.42
C ASN A 42 16.14 4.44 7.69
N ALA A 43 17.09 3.51 7.68
CA ALA A 43 18.36 3.69 6.98
C ALA A 43 18.18 3.81 5.47
N TYR A 44 17.24 3.04 4.89
CA TYR A 44 16.86 3.15 3.48
C TYR A 44 16.25 4.52 3.16
N MET A 45 15.32 5.00 3.98
CA MET A 45 14.67 6.30 3.79
C MET A 45 15.66 7.48 3.90
N ARG A 46 16.72 7.35 4.71
CA ARG A 46 17.79 8.35 4.84
C ARG A 46 18.93 8.22 3.81
N GLY A 47 18.87 7.19 2.94
CA GLY A 47 19.93 6.94 1.95
C GLY A 47 21.20 6.27 2.52
N GLU A 48 21.17 5.84 3.76
CA GLU A 48 22.29 5.16 4.46
C GLU A 48 22.40 3.68 4.08
N HIS A 49 21.31 3.10 3.58
CA HIS A 49 21.24 1.71 3.15
C HIS A 49 20.71 1.60 1.71
N ARG A 50 21.39 0.83 0.87
CA ARG A 50 20.94 0.49 -0.48
C ARG A 50 20.49 -0.97 -0.51
N MET A 51 19.44 -1.25 -1.28
CA MET A 51 18.88 -2.60 -1.37
C MET A 51 19.65 -3.57 -2.28
N ASN A 52 20.66 -3.09 -3.01
CA ASN A 52 21.38 -3.86 -4.01
C ASN A 52 21.96 -5.17 -3.44
N ASP A 53 22.70 -5.08 -2.34
CA ASP A 53 23.35 -6.27 -1.74
C ASP A 53 22.30 -7.31 -1.29
N THR A 54 21.19 -6.84 -0.70
CA THR A 54 20.07 -7.70 -0.28
C THR A 54 19.47 -8.44 -1.47
N PHE A 55 19.29 -7.77 -2.61
CA PHE A 55 18.71 -8.37 -3.80
C PHE A 55 19.69 -9.30 -4.53
N GLU A 56 20.99 -8.96 -4.55
CA GLU A 56 22.01 -9.85 -5.08
C GLU A 56 22.14 -11.16 -4.26
N GLU A 57 21.98 -11.08 -2.95
CA GLU A 57 21.87 -12.29 -2.12
C GLU A 57 20.64 -13.13 -2.46
N MET A 58 19.50 -12.48 -2.76
CA MET A 58 18.30 -13.18 -3.22
C MET A 58 18.52 -13.86 -4.58
N ARG A 59 19.27 -13.22 -5.49
CA ARG A 59 19.69 -13.79 -6.78
C ARG A 59 20.49 -15.07 -6.57
N LYS A 60 21.49 -15.02 -5.72
CA LYS A 60 22.34 -16.19 -5.38
C LYS A 60 21.52 -17.37 -4.81
N LYS A 61 20.43 -17.08 -4.10
CA LYS A 61 19.53 -18.11 -3.54
C LYS A 61 18.56 -18.71 -4.57
N GLY A 62 18.53 -18.19 -5.80
CA GLY A 62 17.74 -18.74 -6.92
C GLY A 62 16.21 -18.69 -6.74
N LYS A 63 15.68 -17.87 -5.81
CA LYS A 63 14.24 -17.82 -5.52
C LYS A 63 13.46 -16.95 -6.50
N LYS A 64 14.13 -16.14 -7.30
CA LYS A 64 13.56 -15.21 -8.27
C LYS A 64 14.41 -15.18 -9.53
N SER A 65 13.78 -14.88 -10.66
CA SER A 65 14.49 -14.70 -11.92
C SER A 65 15.38 -13.45 -11.90
N ASP A 66 16.43 -13.44 -12.71
CA ASP A 66 17.34 -12.29 -12.84
C ASP A 66 16.59 -11.02 -13.21
N LYS A 67 15.64 -11.12 -14.14
CA LYS A 67 14.79 -9.99 -14.56
C LYS A 67 13.95 -9.42 -13.40
N GLU A 68 13.43 -10.26 -12.50
CA GLU A 68 12.69 -9.79 -11.33
C GLU A 68 13.63 -9.06 -10.35
N ILE A 69 14.83 -9.59 -10.14
CA ILE A 69 15.83 -8.99 -9.25
C ILE A 69 16.27 -7.62 -9.82
N ASP A 70 16.59 -7.53 -11.11
CA ASP A 70 16.95 -6.27 -11.76
C ASP A 70 15.85 -5.23 -11.63
N SER A 71 14.59 -5.64 -11.83
CA SER A 71 13.43 -4.77 -11.65
C SER A 71 13.28 -4.28 -10.21
N MET A 72 13.60 -5.12 -9.22
CA MET A 72 13.55 -4.74 -7.82
C MET A 72 14.68 -3.77 -7.45
N ILE A 73 15.88 -3.97 -7.96
CA ILE A 73 17.04 -3.07 -7.78
C ILE A 73 16.72 -1.70 -8.36
N GLN A 74 16.23 -1.68 -9.60
CA GLN A 74 15.83 -0.44 -10.27
C GLN A 74 14.75 0.29 -9.48
N LEU A 75 13.67 -0.40 -9.11
CA LEU A 75 12.57 0.19 -8.35
C LEU A 75 13.05 0.77 -7.02
N ALA A 76 13.89 0.04 -6.28
CA ALA A 76 14.40 0.50 -5.00
C ALA A 76 15.27 1.77 -5.15
N SER A 77 16.10 1.82 -6.18
CA SER A 77 16.95 2.98 -6.47
C SER A 77 16.12 4.21 -6.86
N GLU A 78 15.11 4.04 -7.72
CA GLU A 78 14.21 5.11 -8.16
C GLU A 78 13.36 5.66 -7.01
N VAL A 79 12.84 4.78 -6.14
CA VAL A 79 12.06 5.19 -4.96
C VAL A 79 12.96 5.94 -3.98
N GLN A 80 14.15 5.42 -3.67
CA GLN A 80 15.09 6.08 -2.76
C GLN A 80 15.51 7.45 -3.28
N TYR A 81 15.83 7.55 -4.57
CA TYR A 81 16.12 8.83 -5.20
C TYR A 81 14.97 9.84 -5.05
N SER A 82 13.73 9.39 -5.28
CA SER A 82 12.54 10.25 -5.14
C SER A 82 12.33 10.69 -3.69
N VAL A 83 12.56 9.82 -2.73
CA VAL A 83 12.45 10.12 -1.30
C VAL A 83 13.47 11.18 -0.89
N LEU A 84 14.72 11.00 -1.27
CA LEU A 84 15.82 11.88 -0.89
C LEU A 84 15.73 13.23 -1.60
N SER A 85 15.54 13.24 -2.92
CA SER A 85 15.51 14.47 -3.72
C SER A 85 14.33 15.37 -3.37
N ARG A 86 13.17 14.78 -3.04
CA ARG A 86 11.95 15.50 -2.67
C ARG A 86 11.75 15.64 -1.17
N LYS A 87 12.67 15.10 -0.35
CA LYS A 87 12.58 15.09 1.13
C LYS A 87 11.25 14.49 1.63
N LEU A 88 10.83 13.39 1.02
CA LEU A 88 9.55 12.75 1.36
C LEU A 88 9.64 12.05 2.71
N GLN A 89 8.56 12.15 3.48
CA GLN A 89 8.41 11.49 4.78
C GLN A 89 7.05 10.79 4.85
N PRO A 90 6.93 9.71 5.61
CA PRO A 90 5.62 9.17 5.96
C PRO A 90 4.82 10.20 6.76
N VAL A 91 3.62 10.50 6.31
CA VAL A 91 2.78 11.55 6.94
C VAL A 91 1.50 10.99 7.52
N MET A 92 1.07 9.82 7.03
CA MET A 92 -0.21 9.25 7.40
C MET A 92 -0.15 7.72 7.34
N ARG A 93 -0.79 7.07 8.29
CA ARG A 93 -1.11 5.64 8.29
C ARG A 93 -2.58 5.48 7.92
N SER A 94 -2.87 4.58 6.99
CA SER A 94 -4.23 4.07 6.79
C SER A 94 -4.35 2.68 7.39
N PHE A 95 -5.38 2.47 8.19
CA PHE A 95 -5.80 1.20 8.75
C PHE A 95 -7.16 0.83 8.19
N TYR A 96 -7.39 -0.42 7.90
CA TYR A 96 -8.71 -0.96 7.57
C TYR A 96 -8.72 -2.48 7.74
N ASN A 97 -9.90 -3.02 8.04
CA ASN A 97 -10.17 -4.45 7.99
C ASN A 97 -10.69 -4.82 6.62
N ARG A 98 -10.12 -5.87 6.02
CA ARG A 98 -10.51 -6.32 4.69
C ARG A 98 -11.09 -7.72 4.71
N THR A 99 -12.31 -7.86 4.20
CA THR A 99 -12.89 -9.14 3.82
C THR A 99 -12.80 -9.29 2.30
N ALA A 100 -12.23 -10.40 1.83
CA ALA A 100 -12.07 -10.67 0.41
C ALA A 100 -12.89 -11.88 -0.01
N PHE A 101 -13.53 -11.78 -1.18
CA PHE A 101 -14.37 -12.83 -1.75
C PHE A 101 -13.88 -13.17 -3.15
N GLN A 102 -13.75 -14.45 -3.43
CA GLN A 102 -13.41 -14.97 -4.75
C GLN A 102 -14.05 -16.36 -4.92
N LEU A 103 -14.56 -16.64 -6.11
CA LEU A 103 -15.04 -17.99 -6.41
C LEU A 103 -13.86 -18.96 -6.50
N PRO A 104 -13.96 -20.15 -5.91
CA PRO A 104 -12.94 -21.19 -6.06
C PRO A 104 -12.69 -21.49 -7.54
N GLY A 105 -11.42 -21.47 -7.96
CA GLY A 105 -11.03 -21.76 -9.34
C GLY A 105 -11.35 -20.66 -10.37
N ASP A 106 -11.98 -19.55 -9.97
CA ASP A 106 -12.31 -18.44 -10.88
C ASP A 106 -11.76 -17.10 -10.36
N ALA A 107 -10.74 -16.57 -11.03
CA ALA A 107 -10.12 -15.30 -10.69
C ALA A 107 -10.68 -14.09 -11.47
N ARG A 108 -11.68 -14.31 -12.34
CA ARG A 108 -12.23 -13.25 -13.22
C ARG A 108 -12.89 -12.13 -12.44
N VAL A 109 -13.47 -12.43 -11.29
CA VAL A 109 -14.06 -11.45 -10.38
C VAL A 109 -13.48 -11.64 -8.98
N ARG A 110 -12.94 -10.58 -8.43
CA ARG A 110 -12.49 -10.51 -7.03
C ARG A 110 -13.13 -9.32 -6.37
N ILE A 111 -13.71 -9.54 -5.20
CA ILE A 111 -14.37 -8.51 -4.41
C ILE A 111 -13.61 -8.33 -3.11
N SER A 112 -13.41 -7.11 -2.67
CA SER A 112 -12.99 -6.83 -1.31
C SER A 112 -13.85 -5.74 -0.71
N LEU A 113 -14.21 -5.93 0.55
CA LEU A 113 -14.89 -4.96 1.39
C LEU A 113 -13.91 -4.50 2.46
N ASP A 114 -13.57 -3.23 2.45
CA ASP A 114 -12.76 -2.58 3.47
C ASP A 114 -13.69 -1.85 4.43
N THR A 115 -13.60 -2.17 5.71
CA THR A 115 -14.37 -1.54 6.79
C THR A 115 -13.41 -0.86 7.77
N GLU A 116 -13.94 0.02 8.59
CA GLU A 116 -13.20 0.70 9.65
C GLU A 116 -12.00 1.49 9.11
N LEU A 117 -12.11 2.01 7.89
CA LEU A 117 -11.04 2.81 7.30
C LEU A 117 -10.74 4.01 8.17
N THR A 118 -9.56 4.02 8.73
CA THR A 118 -9.08 5.03 9.65
C THR A 118 -7.75 5.59 9.15
N LEU A 119 -7.64 6.89 9.11
CA LEU A 119 -6.43 7.62 8.76
C LEU A 119 -5.82 8.17 10.04
N VAL A 120 -4.55 7.90 10.29
CA VAL A 120 -3.84 8.32 11.50
C VAL A 120 -2.61 9.11 11.11
N ARG A 121 -2.43 10.26 11.71
CA ARG A 121 -1.26 11.12 11.47
C ARG A 121 0.03 10.46 11.96
N GLU A 122 1.04 10.51 11.13
CA GLU A 122 2.42 10.05 11.41
C GLU A 122 3.41 11.23 11.45
N ASP A 123 3.02 12.38 10.91
CA ASP A 123 3.88 13.55 10.76
C ASP A 123 4.21 14.25 12.09
N ASN A 124 5.24 15.12 12.05
CA ASN A 124 5.70 15.93 13.18
C ASN A 124 5.58 17.45 12.88
N TRP A 125 4.70 17.86 11.95
CA TRP A 125 4.71 19.22 11.39
C TRP A 125 4.18 20.31 12.32
N ASP A 126 3.32 19.96 13.26
CA ASP A 126 2.69 20.89 14.20
C ASP A 126 3.45 21.02 15.53
N GLY A 127 4.71 20.60 15.56
CA GLY A 127 5.54 20.61 16.76
C GLY A 127 5.31 19.42 17.70
N LYS A 128 4.33 18.56 17.40
CA LYS A 128 4.11 17.31 18.16
C LYS A 128 4.94 16.20 17.55
N GLN A 129 5.68 15.49 18.39
CA GLN A 129 6.38 14.28 17.95
C GLN A 129 5.41 13.10 17.93
N ARG A 130 5.15 12.56 16.72
CA ARG A 130 4.37 11.33 16.49
C ARG A 130 5.27 10.17 16.15
N SER A 131 5.81 10.14 14.94
CA SER A 131 6.79 9.12 14.54
C SER A 131 8.22 9.47 14.96
N GLY A 132 8.51 10.75 15.26
CA GLY A 132 9.85 11.22 15.57
C GLY A 132 10.82 10.98 14.41
N ASN A 133 11.92 10.29 14.69
CA ASN A 133 12.92 9.90 13.69
C ASN A 133 12.64 8.51 13.06
N ASN A 134 11.48 7.91 13.37
CA ASN A 134 11.09 6.62 12.82
C ASN A 134 10.18 6.80 11.60
N TRP A 135 10.09 5.79 10.75
CA TRP A 135 9.23 5.79 9.58
C TRP A 135 7.74 5.63 9.92
N ARG A 136 7.42 5.18 11.12
CA ARG A 136 6.07 5.10 11.69
C ARG A 136 6.09 5.37 13.18
N ARG A 137 4.99 5.84 13.73
CA ARG A 137 4.85 5.99 15.18
C ARG A 137 4.74 4.61 15.85
N MET A 138 5.33 4.51 17.05
CA MET A 138 5.43 3.27 17.80
C MET A 138 4.57 3.28 19.08
N ASP A 139 3.94 4.41 19.37
CA ASP A 139 3.06 4.60 20.53
C ASP A 139 1.67 3.99 20.32
N ILE A 140 1.33 3.61 19.10
CA ILE A 140 0.08 2.94 18.74
C ILE A 140 0.35 1.67 17.94
N GLY A 141 -0.53 0.68 18.11
CA GLY A 141 -0.56 -0.55 17.33
C GLY A 141 -1.50 -0.50 16.14
N ILE A 142 -2.23 -1.59 15.96
CA ILE A 142 -3.31 -1.77 14.99
C ILE A 142 -4.67 -1.90 15.70
N ASP A 143 -4.75 -1.50 16.96
CA ASP A 143 -5.90 -1.75 17.83
C ASP A 143 -6.97 -0.69 17.57
N TYR A 144 -7.79 -0.95 16.55
CA TYR A 144 -8.99 -0.15 16.30
C TYR A 144 -9.91 -0.19 17.54
N PRO A 145 -10.52 0.93 17.95
CA PRO A 145 -10.66 2.20 17.22
C PRO A 145 -9.61 3.28 17.56
N PHE A 146 -8.45 2.96 18.11
CA PHE A 146 -7.38 3.91 18.45
C PHE A 146 -7.81 4.95 19.51
N GLU A 147 -8.47 4.50 20.56
CA GLU A 147 -9.06 5.34 21.62
C GLU A 147 -8.08 6.28 22.32
N LYS A 148 -6.79 5.88 22.34
CA LYS A 148 -5.75 6.65 23.02
C LYS A 148 -5.24 7.85 22.21
N LEU A 149 -5.67 7.96 20.93
CA LEU A 149 -5.23 9.05 20.08
C LEU A 149 -6.08 10.31 20.27
N PRO A 150 -5.45 11.49 20.25
CA PRO A 150 -6.19 12.74 20.17
C PRO A 150 -7.07 12.79 18.92
N GLU A 151 -8.24 13.42 19.02
CA GLU A 151 -9.21 13.55 17.91
C GLU A 151 -8.56 14.17 16.66
N GLY A 152 -7.69 15.16 16.82
CA GLY A 152 -6.97 15.79 15.69
C GLY A 152 -5.90 14.92 15.02
N ASP A 153 -5.60 13.73 15.56
CA ASP A 153 -4.65 12.78 14.98
C ASP A 153 -5.33 11.65 14.20
N VAL A 154 -6.66 11.58 14.23
CA VAL A 154 -7.44 10.45 13.68
C VAL A 154 -8.59 10.98 12.83
N GLU A 155 -8.73 10.44 11.64
CA GLU A 155 -9.91 10.61 10.79
C GLU A 155 -10.52 9.25 10.49
N ARG A 156 -11.82 9.08 10.75
CA ARG A 156 -12.55 7.85 10.49
C ARG A 156 -13.50 8.01 9.33
N PHE A 157 -13.32 7.17 8.32
CA PHE A 157 -14.23 7.14 7.18
C PHE A 157 -15.49 6.36 7.57
N PRO A 158 -16.68 6.99 7.52
CA PRO A 158 -17.89 6.40 8.09
C PRO A 158 -18.55 5.32 7.22
N TYR A 159 -17.93 4.95 6.09
CA TYR A 159 -18.49 4.00 5.13
C TYR A 159 -17.55 2.82 4.89
N GLY A 160 -18.12 1.70 4.45
CA GLY A 160 -17.35 0.60 3.86
C GLY A 160 -16.93 0.95 2.43
N VAL A 161 -15.74 0.49 2.02
CA VAL A 161 -15.25 0.63 0.64
C VAL A 161 -15.30 -0.72 -0.04
N LEU A 162 -16.19 -0.86 -1.03
CA LEU A 162 -16.34 -2.06 -1.84
C LEU A 162 -15.51 -1.91 -3.12
N GLU A 163 -14.53 -2.77 -3.32
CA GLU A 163 -13.74 -2.84 -4.55
C GLU A 163 -14.07 -4.10 -5.33
N VAL A 164 -14.55 -3.96 -6.56
CA VAL A 164 -14.80 -5.07 -7.48
C VAL A 164 -13.74 -5.03 -8.58
N LYS A 165 -12.90 -6.05 -8.66
CA LYS A 165 -11.89 -6.21 -9.70
C LYS A 165 -12.35 -7.22 -10.73
N LEU A 166 -12.48 -6.76 -11.97
CA LEU A 166 -12.86 -7.56 -13.10
C LEU A 166 -11.64 -7.86 -13.98
N GLN A 167 -11.48 -9.11 -14.38
CA GLN A 167 -10.58 -9.51 -15.46
C GLN A 167 -11.44 -9.75 -16.70
N THR A 168 -11.83 -8.68 -17.37
CA THR A 168 -12.58 -8.74 -18.63
C THR A 168 -11.63 -8.65 -19.81
N GLN A 169 -11.89 -9.39 -20.87
CA GLN A 169 -11.24 -9.17 -22.16
C GLN A 169 -11.79 -7.88 -22.77
N MET A 170 -11.01 -7.25 -23.64
CA MET A 170 -11.44 -6.03 -24.33
C MET A 170 -12.76 -6.29 -25.07
N GLY A 171 -13.78 -5.49 -24.81
CA GLY A 171 -15.12 -5.64 -25.40
C GLY A 171 -16.10 -6.55 -24.65
N GLN A 172 -15.68 -7.18 -23.54
CA GLN A 172 -16.61 -7.91 -22.67
C GLN A 172 -17.29 -6.97 -21.67
N GLU A 173 -18.61 -7.06 -21.61
CA GLU A 173 -19.35 -6.35 -20.56
C GLU A 173 -19.11 -6.96 -19.17
N PRO A 174 -19.15 -6.13 -18.12
CA PRO A 174 -19.17 -6.62 -16.75
C PRO A 174 -20.31 -7.61 -16.51
N PRO A 175 -20.17 -8.58 -15.61
CA PRO A 175 -21.27 -9.47 -15.24
C PRO A 175 -22.54 -8.71 -14.86
N LYS A 176 -23.71 -9.29 -15.16
CA LYS A 176 -25.01 -8.65 -14.93
C LYS A 176 -25.17 -8.13 -13.50
N TRP A 177 -24.80 -8.94 -12.52
CA TRP A 177 -24.91 -8.56 -11.10
C TRP A 177 -24.06 -7.35 -10.72
N VAL A 178 -22.89 -7.14 -11.37
CA VAL A 178 -22.05 -5.94 -11.14
C VAL A 178 -22.76 -4.70 -11.63
N ARG A 179 -23.38 -4.78 -12.82
CA ARG A 179 -24.15 -3.66 -13.38
C ARG A 179 -25.36 -3.34 -12.51
N GLU A 180 -26.08 -4.36 -12.05
CA GLU A 180 -27.21 -4.21 -11.14
C GLU A 180 -26.80 -3.58 -9.81
N LEU A 181 -25.62 -3.99 -9.26
CA LEU A 181 -25.07 -3.42 -8.04
C LEU A 181 -24.75 -1.93 -8.20
N VAL A 182 -24.05 -1.56 -9.28
CA VAL A 182 -23.71 -0.15 -9.59
C VAL A 182 -24.96 0.72 -9.80
N GLN A 183 -26.02 0.15 -10.38
CA GLN A 183 -27.29 0.83 -10.61
C GLN A 183 -28.21 0.84 -9.37
N SER A 184 -27.87 0.07 -8.35
CA SER A 184 -28.63 0.02 -7.11
C SER A 184 -28.31 1.25 -6.23
N HIS A 185 -29.21 1.56 -5.28
CA HIS A 185 -28.97 2.58 -4.28
C HIS A 185 -28.15 2.05 -3.07
N LEU A 186 -27.60 0.83 -3.18
CA LEU A 186 -26.82 0.19 -2.10
C LEU A 186 -25.35 0.65 -2.10
N VAL A 187 -24.88 1.11 -3.24
CA VAL A 187 -23.49 1.58 -3.39
C VAL A 187 -23.48 2.92 -4.16
N GLU A 188 -22.52 3.75 -3.80
CA GLU A 188 -22.18 4.96 -4.53
C GLU A 188 -20.86 4.74 -5.25
N ALA A 189 -20.82 4.97 -6.56
CA ALA A 189 -19.60 4.83 -7.34
C ALA A 189 -18.67 6.03 -7.06
N VAL A 190 -17.44 5.74 -6.66
CA VAL A 190 -16.40 6.75 -6.44
C VAL A 190 -15.28 6.56 -7.47
N PRO A 191 -14.65 7.67 -7.94
CA PRO A 191 -13.59 7.62 -8.96
C PRO A 191 -12.29 6.98 -8.49
#